data_34f337dcf1415869da8460391e485e1f
#
_entry.id   34f337dcf1415869da8460391e485e1f
#
_cell.length_a   1.000
_cell.length_b   1.000
_cell.length_c   1.000
_cell.angle_alpha   90.00
_cell.angle_beta   90.00
_cell.angle_gamma   90.00
#
_symmetry.space_group_name_H-M   'P 1'
#
loop_
_entity.id
_entity.type
_entity.pdbx_description
1 polymer ?
#
loop_
_entity_poly.entity_id
_entity_poly.type
_entity_poly.pdbx_seq_one_letter_code
_entity_poly.pdbx_strand_id
1 'polypeptide(L)'
;MSVGLAPRTSNEEQRAKAVVKTGLIESPNPDLFQVYCDLAKDITGFTDATFSLYDGEMQCAIAMTGIENEDYKPGTKNLRTEYNICTFVLLDTEPLLMHDISKDPVWKSHPRAESWGYAGFPVVNKDNYALGTLCMFDRSGPKSLNEGQVQLIKKISSSIAHLLDVKTEQKQMTSQNMLEAITKFKKYNESLSIDDFECFVSLSAGLKQADSKIAVLAEAGLCELN
;
A
#
# COMPACT_ATOMS: atom_id res chain seq x y z
N MET A 1 28.25 -18.49 -0.76
CA MET A 1 27.40 -18.17 -1.94
C MET A 1 27.00 -16.72 -1.79
N SER A 2 27.04 -15.92 -2.84
CA SER A 2 26.56 -14.53 -2.79
C SER A 2 25.02 -14.52 -2.77
N VAL A 3 24.42 -13.61 -2.00
CA VAL A 3 22.99 -13.36 -2.06
C VAL A 3 22.66 -12.75 -3.42
N GLY A 4 21.80 -13.43 -4.17
CA GLY A 4 21.32 -12.96 -5.48
C GLY A 4 20.12 -12.01 -5.34
N LEU A 5 19.37 -11.86 -6.43
CA LEU A 5 18.05 -11.20 -6.40
C LEU A 5 17.05 -12.06 -5.66
N ALA A 6 16.09 -11.43 -4.98
CA ALA A 6 15.00 -12.16 -4.33
C ALA A 6 14.20 -12.95 -5.37
N PRO A 7 13.94 -14.26 -5.13
CA PRO A 7 13.07 -15.02 -6.00
C PRO A 7 11.63 -14.48 -5.95
N ARG A 8 10.82 -14.87 -6.92
CA ARG A 8 9.38 -14.58 -6.90
C ARG A 8 8.67 -15.58 -5.99
N THR A 9 7.62 -15.14 -5.34
CA THR A 9 6.76 -16.03 -4.52
C THR A 9 5.99 -17.00 -5.42
N SER A 10 5.59 -18.15 -4.91
CA SER A 10 4.79 -19.14 -5.67
C SER A 10 3.42 -18.60 -6.10
N ASN A 11 2.88 -17.59 -5.40
CA ASN A 11 1.61 -16.92 -5.67
C ASN A 11 1.79 -15.50 -6.23
N GLU A 12 2.92 -15.24 -6.89
CA GLU A 12 3.32 -13.89 -7.34
C GLU A 12 2.27 -13.19 -8.18
N GLU A 13 1.61 -13.88 -9.10
CA GLU A 13 0.61 -13.27 -9.97
C GLU A 13 -0.60 -12.76 -9.18
N GLN A 14 -1.12 -13.58 -8.26
CA GLN A 14 -2.25 -13.22 -7.41
C GLN A 14 -1.89 -12.10 -6.44
N ARG A 15 -0.71 -12.19 -5.83
CA ARG A 15 -0.14 -11.18 -4.95
C ARG A 15 -0.02 -9.82 -5.66
N ALA A 16 0.58 -9.79 -6.85
CA ALA A 16 0.76 -8.58 -7.65
C ALA A 16 -0.59 -7.97 -8.06
N LYS A 17 -1.58 -8.79 -8.47
CA LYS A 17 -2.94 -8.33 -8.75
C LYS A 17 -3.61 -7.70 -7.51
N ALA A 18 -3.40 -8.27 -6.33
CA ALA A 18 -3.93 -7.71 -5.09
C ALA A 18 -3.32 -6.33 -4.79
N VAL A 19 -2.02 -6.15 -5.02
CA VAL A 19 -1.34 -4.84 -4.89
C VAL A 19 -1.91 -3.82 -5.86
N VAL A 20 -2.06 -4.16 -7.14
CA VAL A 20 -2.61 -3.26 -8.17
C VAL A 20 -4.02 -2.79 -7.81
N LYS A 21 -4.86 -3.67 -7.25
CA LYS A 21 -6.21 -3.31 -6.80
C LYS A 21 -6.25 -2.21 -5.75
N THR A 22 -5.22 -2.04 -4.93
CA THR A 22 -5.16 -0.93 -3.95
C THR A 22 -5.15 0.43 -4.63
N GLY A 23 -4.61 0.52 -5.86
CA GLY A 23 -4.42 1.75 -6.62
C GLY A 23 -3.29 2.64 -6.11
N LEU A 24 -2.56 2.22 -5.07
CA LEU A 24 -1.52 3.02 -4.42
C LEU A 24 -0.19 3.05 -5.17
N ILE A 25 0.04 2.10 -6.08
CA ILE A 25 1.22 2.13 -6.96
C ILE A 25 1.14 3.30 -7.94
N GLU A 26 -0.06 3.58 -8.47
CA GLU A 26 -0.28 4.68 -9.43
C GLU A 26 -0.53 6.02 -8.73
N SER A 27 -1.20 5.99 -7.58
CA SER A 27 -1.54 7.18 -6.80
C SER A 27 -1.22 6.94 -5.31
N PRO A 28 0.04 7.04 -4.90
CA PRO A 28 0.45 6.94 -3.51
C PRO A 28 -0.29 7.96 -2.64
N ASN A 29 -0.66 7.55 -1.43
CA ASN A 29 -1.26 8.42 -0.43
C ASN A 29 -0.40 8.37 0.84
N PRO A 30 0.73 9.12 0.89
CA PRO A 30 1.67 9.04 1.99
C PRO A 30 1.04 9.43 3.34
N ASP A 31 0.20 10.43 3.38
CA ASP A 31 -0.40 10.96 4.63
C ASP A 31 -1.17 9.87 5.40
N LEU A 32 -1.77 8.92 4.68
CA LEU A 32 -2.51 7.82 5.27
C LEU A 32 -1.62 6.82 6.01
N PHE A 33 -0.36 6.70 5.59
CA PHE A 33 0.57 5.67 6.09
C PHE A 33 1.76 6.26 6.87
N GLN A 34 1.94 7.58 6.84
CA GLN A 34 3.07 8.25 7.48
C GLN A 34 3.16 7.93 8.96
N VAL A 35 2.02 7.98 9.67
CA VAL A 35 1.95 7.69 11.11
C VAL A 35 2.52 6.31 11.47
N TYR A 36 2.39 5.32 10.61
CA TYR A 36 2.91 3.97 10.86
C TYR A 36 4.44 3.92 10.74
N CYS A 37 5.02 4.67 9.80
CA CYS A 37 6.47 4.79 9.68
C CYS A 37 7.05 5.55 10.89
N ASP A 38 6.41 6.62 11.31
CA ASP A 38 6.82 7.42 12.47
C ASP A 38 6.77 6.57 13.74
N LEU A 39 5.67 5.87 13.99
CA LEU A 39 5.55 4.96 15.13
C LEU A 39 6.58 3.82 15.10
N ALA A 40 6.83 3.22 13.92
CA ALA A 40 7.82 2.16 13.81
C ALA A 40 9.21 2.67 14.16
N LYS A 41 9.59 3.85 13.67
CA LYS A 41 10.85 4.51 14.00
C LYS A 41 10.94 4.82 15.51
N ASP A 42 9.91 5.42 16.10
CA ASP A 42 9.89 5.81 17.51
C ASP A 42 9.97 4.60 18.45
N ILE A 43 9.22 3.53 18.16
CA ILE A 43 9.22 2.29 18.95
C ILE A 43 10.58 1.59 18.91
N THR A 44 11.18 1.53 17.72
CA THR A 44 12.44 0.79 17.53
C THR A 44 13.68 1.60 17.82
N GLY A 45 13.57 2.94 17.70
CA GLY A 45 14.69 3.86 17.74
C GLY A 45 15.67 3.68 16.57
N PHE A 46 15.24 3.05 15.46
CA PHE A 46 16.00 3.00 14.21
C PHE A 46 16.04 4.40 13.58
N THR A 47 17.04 4.65 12.73
CA THR A 47 17.15 5.96 12.09
C THR A 47 16.08 6.18 11.04
N ASP A 48 15.73 5.15 10.30
CA ASP A 48 14.84 5.21 9.14
C ASP A 48 13.72 4.18 9.24
N ALA A 49 12.53 4.51 8.74
CA ALA A 49 11.46 3.56 8.46
C ALA A 49 10.80 3.86 7.12
N THR A 50 10.43 2.82 6.38
CA THR A 50 9.75 2.93 5.10
C THR A 50 8.69 1.86 4.93
N PHE A 51 7.52 2.25 4.43
CA PHE A 51 6.49 1.34 3.96
C PHE A 51 6.49 1.35 2.43
N SER A 52 6.63 0.17 1.82
CA SER A 52 6.65 0.00 0.36
C SER A 52 5.68 -1.09 -0.06
N LEU A 53 5.04 -0.90 -1.22
CA LEU A 53 4.27 -1.91 -1.94
C LEU A 53 5.06 -2.45 -3.13
N TYR A 54 4.77 -3.69 -3.51
CA TYR A 54 5.48 -4.37 -4.59
C TYR A 54 4.48 -5.01 -5.55
N ASP A 55 4.38 -4.49 -6.77
CA ASP A 55 3.67 -5.19 -7.84
C ASP A 55 4.54 -6.28 -8.50
N GLY A 56 4.20 -6.71 -9.71
CA GLY A 56 4.98 -7.71 -10.44
C GLY A 56 6.40 -7.27 -10.80
N GLU A 57 6.63 -5.98 -11.03
CA GLU A 57 7.87 -5.45 -11.58
C GLU A 57 8.55 -4.41 -10.70
N MET A 58 7.75 -3.63 -9.97
CA MET A 58 8.20 -2.44 -9.24
C MET A 58 8.03 -2.58 -7.72
N GLN A 59 8.92 -1.93 -7.00
CA GLN A 59 8.74 -1.48 -5.63
C GLN A 59 8.31 -0.02 -5.67
N CYS A 60 7.25 0.35 -4.96
CA CYS A 60 6.84 1.74 -4.79
C CYS A 60 6.92 2.11 -3.30
N ALA A 61 7.69 3.14 -2.98
CA ALA A 61 7.72 3.72 -1.64
C ALA A 61 6.42 4.49 -1.40
N ILE A 62 5.65 4.12 -0.37
CA ILE A 62 4.35 4.73 -0.06
C ILE A 62 4.50 5.79 1.02
N ALA A 63 5.19 5.49 2.10
CA ALA A 63 5.49 6.41 3.19
C ALA A 63 6.87 6.12 3.77
N MET A 64 7.51 7.12 4.35
CA MET A 64 8.84 6.95 4.95
C MET A 64 9.13 8.06 5.96
N THR A 65 10.08 7.80 6.87
CA THR A 65 10.58 8.77 7.85
C THR A 65 12.07 8.55 8.11
N GLY A 66 12.79 9.60 8.42
CA GLY A 66 14.23 9.56 8.75
C GLY A 66 15.16 9.47 7.54
N ILE A 67 14.66 9.34 6.33
CA ILE A 67 15.49 9.21 5.12
C ILE A 67 15.78 10.61 4.56
N GLU A 68 17.04 11.01 4.66
CA GLU A 68 17.54 12.29 4.13
C GLU A 68 18.11 12.10 2.72
N ASN A 69 17.25 11.76 1.76
CA ASN A 69 17.64 11.62 0.35
C ASN A 69 16.55 12.24 -0.52
N GLU A 70 16.86 13.35 -1.18
CA GLU A 70 15.92 14.08 -2.02
C GLU A 70 15.41 13.26 -3.22
N ASP A 71 16.19 12.30 -3.69
CA ASP A 71 15.83 11.41 -4.80
C ASP A 71 14.94 10.24 -4.36
N TYR A 72 14.82 9.98 -3.06
CA TYR A 72 14.00 8.90 -2.51
C TYR A 72 12.90 9.45 -1.60
N LYS A 73 11.70 9.54 -2.15
CA LYS A 73 10.51 10.13 -1.53
C LYS A 73 9.27 9.26 -1.78
N PRO A 74 8.15 9.51 -1.09
CA PRO A 74 6.89 8.83 -1.41
C PRO A 74 6.55 8.93 -2.90
N GLY A 75 6.21 7.79 -3.51
CA GLY A 75 6.00 7.64 -4.95
C GLY A 75 7.23 7.21 -5.74
N THR A 76 8.43 7.19 -5.15
CA THR A 76 9.62 6.64 -5.83
C THR A 76 9.42 5.17 -6.15
N LYS A 77 9.69 4.81 -7.42
CA LYS A 77 9.57 3.44 -7.94
C LYS A 77 10.96 2.91 -8.30
N ASN A 78 11.26 1.70 -7.85
CA ASN A 78 12.48 0.97 -8.19
C ASN A 78 12.12 -0.37 -8.84
N LEU A 79 12.92 -0.83 -9.78
CA LEU A 79 12.75 -2.15 -10.39
C LEU A 79 13.04 -3.25 -9.35
N ARG A 80 12.21 -4.29 -9.30
CA ARG A 80 12.44 -5.47 -8.46
C ARG A 80 13.59 -6.36 -8.95
N THR A 81 14.20 -6.01 -10.08
CA THR A 81 15.44 -6.58 -10.58
C THR A 81 16.69 -5.94 -9.99
N GLU A 82 16.53 -4.87 -9.19
CA GLU A 82 17.62 -4.28 -8.43
C GLU A 82 17.86 -5.00 -7.11
N TYR A 83 19.09 -4.99 -6.64
CA TYR A 83 19.43 -5.55 -5.33
C TYR A 83 18.77 -4.77 -4.21
N ASN A 84 17.84 -5.42 -3.50
CA ASN A 84 17.08 -4.82 -2.42
C ASN A 84 16.76 -5.85 -1.35
N ILE A 85 17.26 -5.65 -0.14
CA ILE A 85 17.04 -6.54 1.01
C ILE A 85 15.55 -6.65 1.33
N CYS A 86 14.80 -5.53 1.26
CA CYS A 86 13.38 -5.51 1.61
C CYS A 86 12.53 -6.44 0.71
N THR A 87 12.97 -6.73 -0.52
CA THR A 87 12.23 -7.64 -1.41
C THR A 87 12.17 -9.08 -0.85
N PHE A 88 13.17 -9.48 -0.08
CA PHE A 88 13.21 -10.80 0.56
C PHE A 88 12.18 -10.97 1.68
N VAL A 89 11.74 -9.88 2.28
CA VAL A 89 10.68 -9.89 3.31
C VAL A 89 9.34 -10.40 2.76
N LEU A 90 9.13 -10.29 1.44
CA LEU A 90 7.91 -10.80 0.79
C LEU A 90 7.84 -12.33 0.73
N LEU A 91 8.95 -13.02 0.98
CA LEU A 91 9.05 -14.48 0.81
C LEU A 91 8.53 -15.26 2.02
N ASP A 92 8.34 -14.58 3.16
CA ASP A 92 7.90 -15.20 4.40
C ASP A 92 6.83 -14.34 5.09
N THR A 93 6.09 -14.93 6.02
CA THR A 93 5.17 -14.22 6.92
C THR A 93 5.85 -13.75 8.20
N GLU A 94 7.06 -14.26 8.47
CA GLU A 94 7.88 -13.83 9.61
C GLU A 94 8.81 -12.67 9.23
N PRO A 95 9.17 -11.80 10.19
CA PRO A 95 10.05 -10.67 9.91
C PRO A 95 11.49 -11.11 9.64
N LEU A 96 12.16 -10.41 8.74
CA LEU A 96 13.60 -10.54 8.51
C LEU A 96 14.34 -9.55 9.42
N LEU A 97 15.08 -10.08 10.39
CA LEU A 97 15.79 -9.29 11.39
C LEU A 97 17.31 -9.54 11.30
N MET A 98 18.09 -8.47 11.22
CA MET A 98 19.55 -8.54 11.18
C MET A 98 20.14 -7.48 12.11
N HIS A 99 20.97 -7.92 13.07
CA HIS A 99 21.69 -7.01 13.97
C HIS A 99 22.70 -6.14 13.21
N ASP A 100 23.43 -6.74 12.29
CA ASP A 100 24.45 -6.11 11.45
C ASP A 100 24.48 -6.83 10.10
N ILE A 101 24.00 -6.16 9.05
CA ILE A 101 23.92 -6.76 7.71
C ILE A 101 25.29 -7.23 7.24
N SER A 102 26.35 -6.46 7.50
CA SER A 102 27.72 -6.77 7.04
C SER A 102 28.35 -7.99 7.72
N LYS A 103 27.83 -8.39 8.88
CA LYS A 103 28.30 -9.55 9.66
C LYS A 103 27.35 -10.74 9.62
N ASP A 104 26.15 -10.55 9.06
CA ASP A 104 25.21 -11.67 8.95
C ASP A 104 25.79 -12.76 8.04
N PRO A 105 25.74 -14.04 8.44
CA PRO A 105 26.32 -15.14 7.67
C PRO A 105 25.83 -15.25 6.23
N VAL A 106 24.58 -14.90 5.99
CA VAL A 106 23.92 -14.94 4.68
C VAL A 106 24.10 -13.61 3.95
N TRP A 107 23.80 -12.49 4.62
CA TRP A 107 23.63 -11.18 4.01
C TRP A 107 24.91 -10.39 3.78
N LYS A 108 26.01 -10.74 4.47
CA LYS A 108 27.33 -10.06 4.31
C LYS A 108 27.85 -10.04 2.87
N SER A 109 27.35 -10.92 2.01
CA SER A 109 27.72 -10.95 0.59
C SER A 109 26.75 -10.17 -0.32
N HIS A 110 25.70 -9.58 0.25
CA HIS A 110 24.77 -8.76 -0.52
C HIS A 110 25.47 -7.46 -0.98
N PRO A 111 25.26 -6.98 -2.23
CA PRO A 111 25.91 -5.77 -2.74
C PRO A 111 25.66 -4.50 -1.92
N ARG A 112 24.61 -4.46 -1.14
CA ARG A 112 24.26 -3.35 -0.22
C ARG A 112 24.45 -3.75 1.25
N ALA A 113 25.34 -4.68 1.54
CA ALA A 113 25.67 -5.05 2.92
C ALA A 113 26.55 -3.97 3.56
N GLU A 114 25.95 -3.18 4.42
CA GLU A 114 26.63 -2.20 5.23
C GLU A 114 26.49 -2.55 6.72
N SER A 115 27.30 -1.92 7.59
CA SER A 115 27.27 -2.19 9.04
C SER A 115 26.07 -1.48 9.68
N TRP A 116 24.86 -1.89 9.27
CA TRP A 116 23.58 -1.37 9.73
C TRP A 116 22.75 -2.46 10.38
N GLY A 117 21.94 -2.05 11.37
CA GLY A 117 20.81 -2.86 11.83
C GLY A 117 19.68 -2.83 10.80
N TYR A 118 18.99 -3.95 10.64
CA TYR A 118 17.84 -4.07 9.74
C TYR A 118 16.69 -4.85 10.38
N ALA A 119 15.49 -4.36 10.15
CA ALA A 119 14.26 -5.07 10.50
C ALA A 119 13.20 -4.85 9.42
N GLY A 120 12.79 -5.92 8.75
CA GLY A 120 11.76 -5.91 7.71
C GLY A 120 10.58 -6.78 8.11
N PHE A 121 9.38 -6.21 8.06
CA PHE A 121 8.12 -6.87 8.41
C PHE A 121 7.23 -6.96 7.18
N PRO A 122 6.71 -8.15 6.83
CA PRO A 122 5.79 -8.29 5.73
C PRO A 122 4.43 -7.67 6.08
N VAL A 123 3.82 -7.01 5.10
CA VAL A 123 2.44 -6.50 5.18
C VAL A 123 1.55 -7.50 4.46
N VAL A 124 0.93 -8.40 5.23
CA VAL A 124 0.16 -9.53 4.72
C VAL A 124 -1.33 -9.24 4.85
N ASN A 125 -2.05 -9.28 3.73
CA ASN A 125 -3.48 -9.01 3.68
C ASN A 125 -4.34 -10.21 4.14
N LYS A 126 -5.65 -10.03 4.21
CA LYS A 126 -6.61 -11.07 4.63
C LYS A 126 -6.59 -12.34 3.76
N ASP A 127 -6.15 -12.24 2.50
CA ASP A 127 -6.04 -13.35 1.55
C ASP A 127 -4.67 -14.04 1.63
N ASN A 128 -3.87 -13.71 2.65
CA ASN A 128 -2.52 -14.22 2.89
C ASN A 128 -1.50 -13.88 1.79
N TYR A 129 -1.62 -12.71 1.17
CA TYR A 129 -0.64 -12.16 0.23
C TYR A 129 0.22 -11.11 0.92
N ALA A 130 1.55 -11.25 0.85
CA ALA A 130 2.48 -10.20 1.24
C ALA A 130 2.46 -9.08 0.19
N LEU A 131 1.66 -8.04 0.42
CA LEU A 131 1.49 -6.92 -0.50
C LEU A 131 2.68 -5.99 -0.52
N GLY A 132 3.35 -5.87 0.61
CA GLY A 132 4.43 -4.92 0.83
C GLY A 132 5.23 -5.22 2.08
N THR A 133 6.06 -4.25 2.46
CA THR A 133 6.97 -4.37 3.61
C THR A 133 7.02 -3.07 4.40
N LEU A 134 7.04 -3.20 5.73
CA LEU A 134 7.46 -2.14 6.64
C LEU A 134 8.90 -2.44 7.07
N CYS A 135 9.85 -1.66 6.56
CA CYS A 135 11.27 -1.87 6.79
C CYS A 135 11.88 -0.73 7.59
N MET A 136 12.76 -1.05 8.54
CA MET A 136 13.55 -0.11 9.30
C MET A 136 15.04 -0.40 9.11
N PHE A 137 15.84 0.66 9.03
CA PHE A 137 17.29 0.63 8.99
C PHE A 137 17.86 1.48 10.12
N ASP A 138 18.89 0.98 10.78
CA ASP A 138 19.72 1.83 11.64
C ASP A 138 21.04 2.12 10.94
N ARG A 139 21.13 3.27 10.28
CA ARG A 139 22.32 3.70 9.55
C ARG A 139 23.43 4.21 10.49
N SER A 140 23.12 4.40 11.76
CA SER A 140 24.12 4.78 12.77
C SER A 140 24.99 3.61 13.21
N GLY A 141 24.55 2.36 12.94
CA GLY A 141 25.30 1.16 13.24
C GLY A 141 24.45 -0.09 13.48
N PRO A 142 25.08 -1.15 13.99
CA PRO A 142 24.39 -2.40 14.33
C PRO A 142 23.35 -2.20 15.42
N LYS A 143 22.15 -2.79 15.25
CA LYS A 143 21.05 -2.69 16.21
C LYS A 143 20.11 -3.89 16.11
N SER A 144 19.60 -4.31 17.27
CA SER A 144 18.59 -5.37 17.36
C SER A 144 17.32 -4.86 18.02
N LEU A 145 16.20 -5.49 17.66
CA LEU A 145 14.93 -5.31 18.36
C LEU A 145 14.82 -6.34 19.50
N ASN A 146 14.22 -5.92 20.60
CA ASN A 146 13.76 -6.88 21.61
C ASN A 146 12.40 -7.47 21.20
N GLU A 147 12.00 -8.56 21.89
CA GLU A 147 10.77 -9.28 21.57
C GLU A 147 9.51 -8.38 21.63
N GLY A 148 9.41 -7.50 22.62
CA GLY A 148 8.29 -6.57 22.75
C GLY A 148 8.19 -5.61 21.56
N GLN A 149 9.31 -5.07 21.09
CA GLN A 149 9.37 -4.23 19.89
C GLN A 149 8.94 -5.02 18.64
N VAL A 150 9.44 -6.25 18.48
CA VAL A 150 9.04 -7.12 17.36
C VAL A 150 7.53 -7.33 17.34
N GLN A 151 6.91 -7.64 18.49
CA GLN A 151 5.46 -7.84 18.58
C GLN A 151 4.67 -6.56 18.27
N LEU A 152 5.14 -5.40 18.71
CA LEU A 152 4.50 -4.12 18.40
C LEU A 152 4.56 -3.80 16.90
N ILE A 153 5.71 -4.00 16.26
CA ILE A 153 5.85 -3.74 14.82
C ILE A 153 5.03 -4.75 14.00
N LYS A 154 4.92 -6.02 14.41
CA LYS A 154 3.99 -6.97 13.78
C LYS A 154 2.55 -6.46 13.81
N LYS A 155 2.09 -5.86 14.92
CA LYS A 155 0.75 -5.26 15.02
C LYS A 155 0.60 -4.05 14.09
N ILE A 156 1.62 -3.20 13.99
CA ILE A 156 1.63 -2.07 13.05
C ILE A 156 1.52 -2.57 11.61
N SER A 157 2.32 -3.56 11.23
CA SER A 157 2.27 -4.17 9.90
C SER A 157 0.89 -4.75 9.58
N SER A 158 0.27 -5.44 10.54
CA SER A 158 -1.11 -5.95 10.42
C SER A 158 -2.14 -4.82 10.28
N SER A 159 -1.95 -3.71 10.98
CA SER A 159 -2.85 -2.54 10.87
C SER A 159 -2.74 -1.89 9.48
N ILE A 160 -1.54 -1.80 8.92
CA ILE A 160 -1.34 -1.35 7.53
C ILE A 160 -2.08 -2.28 6.56
N ALA A 161 -1.93 -3.60 6.72
CA ALA A 161 -2.60 -4.59 5.87
C ALA A 161 -4.12 -4.46 5.93
N HIS A 162 -4.69 -4.33 7.14
CA HIS A 162 -6.12 -4.11 7.31
C HIS A 162 -6.61 -2.82 6.62
N LEU A 163 -5.86 -1.74 6.73
CA LEU A 163 -6.18 -0.48 6.05
C LEU A 163 -6.17 -0.64 4.52
N LEU A 164 -5.22 -1.42 3.96
CA LEU A 164 -5.17 -1.73 2.54
C LEU A 164 -6.40 -2.54 2.09
N ASP A 165 -6.84 -3.52 2.88
CA ASP A 165 -8.03 -4.32 2.61
C ASP A 165 -9.28 -3.43 2.59
N VAL A 166 -9.47 -2.59 3.61
CA VAL A 166 -10.61 -1.66 3.69
C VAL A 166 -10.64 -0.70 2.48
N LYS A 167 -9.48 -0.11 2.12
CA LYS A 167 -9.41 0.77 0.93
C LYS A 167 -9.75 0.05 -0.36
N THR A 168 -9.28 -1.19 -0.52
CA THR A 168 -9.57 -2.00 -1.71
C THR A 168 -11.05 -2.32 -1.81
N GLU A 169 -11.69 -2.67 -0.70
CA GLU A 169 -13.14 -2.94 -0.63
C GLU A 169 -13.95 -1.69 -0.93
N GLN A 170 -13.63 -0.55 -0.33
CA GLN A 170 -14.31 0.72 -0.60
C GLN A 170 -14.20 1.12 -2.07
N LYS A 171 -13.04 0.97 -2.68
CA LYS A 171 -12.82 1.24 -4.11
C LYS A 171 -13.68 0.34 -4.98
N GLN A 172 -13.78 -0.94 -4.66
CA GLN A 172 -14.62 -1.91 -5.38
C GLN A 172 -16.10 -1.57 -5.25
N MET A 173 -16.58 -1.25 -4.04
CA MET A 173 -17.96 -0.83 -3.80
C MET A 173 -18.29 0.44 -4.59
N THR A 174 -17.42 1.44 -4.56
CA THR A 174 -17.63 2.70 -5.33
C THR A 174 -17.70 2.41 -6.83
N SER A 175 -16.84 1.56 -7.36
CA SER A 175 -16.85 1.18 -8.79
C SER A 175 -18.10 0.41 -9.16
N GLN A 176 -18.58 -0.48 -8.29
CA GLN A 176 -19.81 -1.24 -8.50
C GLN A 176 -21.03 -0.32 -8.46
N ASN A 177 -21.12 0.57 -7.48
CA ASN A 177 -22.17 1.57 -7.37
C ASN A 177 -22.23 2.48 -8.62
N MET A 178 -21.08 2.91 -9.12
CA MET A 178 -21.01 3.67 -10.36
C MET A 178 -21.49 2.86 -11.57
N LEU A 179 -21.10 1.60 -11.68
CA LEU A 179 -21.54 0.73 -12.77
C LEU A 179 -23.06 0.49 -12.74
N GLU A 180 -23.62 0.29 -11.55
CA GLU A 180 -25.07 0.17 -11.34
C GLU A 180 -25.79 1.46 -11.68
N ALA A 181 -25.23 2.62 -11.30
CA ALA A 181 -25.74 3.94 -11.63
C ALA A 181 -25.76 4.16 -13.15
N ILE A 182 -24.65 3.86 -13.85
CA ILE A 182 -24.55 3.94 -15.31
C ILE A 182 -25.58 3.02 -15.99
N THR A 183 -25.75 1.82 -15.46
CA THR A 183 -26.70 0.84 -16.02
C THR A 183 -28.14 1.31 -15.85
N LYS A 184 -28.49 1.86 -14.67
CA LYS A 184 -29.80 2.48 -14.44
C LYS A 184 -30.03 3.66 -15.35
N PHE A 185 -29.06 4.58 -15.46
CA PHE A 185 -29.17 5.77 -16.31
C PHE A 185 -29.41 5.38 -17.78
N LYS A 186 -28.67 4.42 -18.32
CA LYS A 186 -28.85 3.95 -19.70
C LYS A 186 -30.24 3.41 -19.99
N LYS A 187 -30.91 2.85 -19.00
CA LYS A 187 -32.26 2.29 -19.14
C LYS A 187 -33.34 3.39 -19.33
N TYR A 188 -33.07 4.62 -18.84
CA TYR A 188 -34.01 5.75 -18.85
C TYR A 188 -33.59 6.88 -19.78
N ASN A 189 -32.65 6.67 -20.67
CA ASN A 189 -31.81 7.66 -21.34
C ASN A 189 -32.44 8.41 -22.54
N GLU A 190 -33.68 8.21 -22.94
CA GLU A 190 -34.22 8.86 -24.14
C GLU A 190 -34.55 10.35 -23.94
N SER A 191 -34.62 10.85 -22.69
CA SER A 191 -34.99 12.23 -22.36
C SER A 191 -33.96 12.98 -21.50
N LEU A 192 -32.86 12.36 -21.10
CA LEU A 192 -31.88 12.94 -20.16
C LEU A 192 -30.61 13.41 -20.87
N SER A 193 -30.09 14.55 -20.42
CA SER A 193 -28.87 15.17 -20.94
C SER A 193 -27.58 14.61 -20.29
N ILE A 194 -26.43 15.03 -20.83
CA ILE A 194 -25.12 14.75 -20.23
C ILE A 194 -25.04 15.37 -18.81
N ASP A 195 -25.58 16.54 -18.62
CA ASP A 195 -25.60 17.24 -17.33
C ASP A 195 -26.40 16.44 -16.28
N ASP A 196 -27.51 15.81 -16.70
CA ASP A 196 -28.30 14.94 -15.83
C ASP A 196 -27.53 13.67 -15.45
N PHE A 197 -26.75 13.11 -16.38
CA PHE A 197 -25.86 12.00 -16.11
C PHE A 197 -24.78 12.36 -15.09
N GLU A 198 -24.12 13.51 -15.23
CA GLU A 198 -23.12 13.98 -14.26
C GLU A 198 -23.75 14.21 -12.87
N CYS A 199 -24.95 14.76 -12.82
CA CYS A 199 -25.71 14.92 -11.59
C CYS A 199 -26.02 13.57 -10.94
N PHE A 200 -26.47 12.59 -11.73
CA PHE A 200 -26.80 11.25 -11.24
C PHE A 200 -25.59 10.50 -10.69
N VAL A 201 -24.45 10.56 -11.39
CA VAL A 201 -23.19 9.97 -10.94
C VAL A 201 -22.72 10.61 -9.63
N SER A 202 -22.82 11.96 -9.56
CA SER A 202 -22.43 12.71 -8.36
C SER A 202 -23.29 12.35 -7.15
N LEU A 203 -24.61 12.24 -7.31
CA LEU A 203 -25.52 11.79 -6.27
C LEU A 203 -25.23 10.34 -5.82
N SER A 204 -24.95 9.46 -6.78
CA SER A 204 -24.57 8.06 -6.49
C SER A 204 -23.26 7.95 -5.72
N ALA A 205 -22.38 8.95 -5.85
CA ALA A 205 -21.15 9.09 -5.08
C ALA A 205 -21.35 9.82 -3.72
N GLY A 206 -22.59 10.18 -3.36
CA GLY A 206 -22.93 10.88 -2.10
C GLY A 206 -22.61 12.38 -2.11
N LEU A 207 -22.40 12.99 -3.29
CA LEU A 207 -22.13 14.42 -3.43
C LEU A 207 -23.45 15.20 -3.53
N LYS A 208 -23.53 16.34 -2.83
CA LYS A 208 -24.70 17.23 -2.91
C LYS A 208 -24.83 17.85 -4.30
N GLN A 209 -26.06 17.90 -4.82
CA GLN A 209 -26.42 18.52 -6.09
C GLN A 209 -27.53 19.57 -5.89
N ALA A 210 -27.74 20.43 -6.89
CA ALA A 210 -28.80 21.42 -6.85
C ALA A 210 -30.18 20.77 -6.95
N ASP A 211 -31.15 21.21 -6.13
CA ASP A 211 -32.50 20.66 -6.06
C ASP A 211 -33.23 20.59 -7.41
N SER A 212 -32.99 21.57 -8.28
CA SER A 212 -33.56 21.59 -9.63
C SER A 212 -33.07 20.45 -10.52
N LYS A 213 -31.81 20.02 -10.35
CA LYS A 213 -31.23 18.86 -11.05
C LYS A 213 -31.70 17.55 -10.45
N ILE A 214 -31.86 17.52 -9.12
CA ILE A 214 -32.38 16.33 -8.43
C ILE A 214 -33.85 16.08 -8.84
N ALA A 215 -34.65 17.13 -9.00
CA ALA A 215 -36.05 17.02 -9.44
C ALA A 215 -36.18 16.32 -10.80
N VAL A 216 -35.35 16.66 -11.78
CA VAL A 216 -35.34 16.02 -13.11
C VAL A 216 -35.01 14.51 -12.98
N LEU A 217 -34.05 14.14 -12.12
CA LEU A 217 -33.68 12.74 -11.90
C LEU A 217 -34.78 11.97 -11.14
N ALA A 218 -35.48 12.63 -10.23
CA ALA A 218 -36.59 12.03 -9.47
C ALA A 218 -37.80 11.77 -10.40
N GLU A 219 -38.15 12.70 -11.29
CA GLU A 219 -39.18 12.54 -12.31
C GLU A 219 -38.84 11.32 -13.24
N ALA A 220 -37.55 11.12 -13.53
CA ALA A 220 -37.09 9.96 -14.28
C ALA A 220 -37.03 8.67 -13.44
N GLY A 221 -37.36 8.70 -12.14
CA GLY A 221 -37.33 7.54 -11.25
C GLY A 221 -35.90 7.07 -10.92
N LEU A 222 -34.89 7.93 -11.05
CA LEU A 222 -33.47 7.62 -10.84
C LEU A 222 -33.01 7.93 -9.39
N CYS A 223 -33.71 8.79 -8.68
CA CYS A 223 -33.48 9.08 -7.26
C CYS A 223 -34.80 9.38 -6.54
N GLU A 224 -34.77 9.39 -5.21
CA GLU A 224 -35.87 9.83 -4.37
C GLU A 224 -35.63 11.28 -3.94
N LEU A 225 -36.69 12.11 -3.91
CA LEU A 225 -36.66 13.44 -3.28
C LEU A 225 -36.74 13.22 -1.77
N ASN A 226 -35.69 13.56 -1.04
CA ASN A 226 -35.67 13.60 0.44
C ASN A 226 -36.19 14.92 0.95
#